data_8a169668435bcc2329af703b2f70b41b
#
_entry.id   8a169668435bcc2329af703b2f70b41b
#
_cell.length_a   1.000
_cell.length_b   1.000
_cell.length_c   1.000
_cell.angle_alpha   90.00
_cell.angle_beta   90.00
_cell.angle_gamma   90.00
#
_symmetry.space_group_name_H-M   'P 1'
#
loop_
_entity.id
_entity.type
_entity.pdbx_description
1 polymer ?
#
loop_
_entity_poly.entity_id
_entity_poly.type
_entity_poly.pdbx_seq_one_letter_code
_entity_poly.pdbx_strand_id
1 'polypeptide(L)'
;YIINTGFSSKEQLEAYNESWTTQDWVALAKEAHKGKISDARIERIMRNVGSESKERRNYHLETVDRTIWAGGDLEPGDTFIITPTQAQNDDFENYESLFFKPYVEKAIMNGKHGYWRLARVYERTENAYEDMTHFFFNRPVEGGSMVDELPTDSFKFQKLQQGLSAASQHADQIILELVSRN
;
A
#
# COMPACT_ATOMS: atom_id res chain seq x y z
N TYR A 1 12.54 -0.98 -5.21
CA TYR A 1 11.32 -1.81 -5.26
C TYR A 1 10.60 -1.80 -3.90
N ILE A 2 9.32 -2.12 -3.90
CA ILE A 2 8.48 -2.21 -2.72
C ILE A 2 8.03 -3.65 -2.57
N ILE A 3 8.11 -4.17 -1.34
CA ILE A 3 7.53 -5.47 -0.99
C ILE A 3 6.41 -5.18 0.00
N ASN A 4 5.20 -5.63 -0.31
CA ASN A 4 4.04 -5.52 0.57
C ASN A 4 3.53 -6.92 0.89
N THR A 5 3.42 -7.23 2.18
CA THR A 5 2.87 -8.51 2.66
C THR A 5 1.72 -8.21 3.60
N GLY A 6 0.56 -8.83 3.35
CA GLY A 6 -0.65 -8.66 4.17
C GLY A 6 -0.82 -9.79 5.17
N PHE A 7 -1.26 -9.43 6.37
CA PHE A 7 -1.62 -10.36 7.44
C PHE A 7 -3.02 -10.04 7.95
N SER A 8 -3.74 -11.02 8.45
CA SER A 8 -5.09 -10.83 9.00
C SER A 8 -5.07 -10.26 10.41
N SER A 9 -3.95 -10.41 11.13
CA SER A 9 -3.74 -9.87 12.48
C SER A 9 -2.27 -9.65 12.79
N LYS A 10 -1.98 -8.93 13.88
CA LYS A 10 -0.64 -8.71 14.39
C LYS A 10 0.01 -10.01 14.87
N GLU A 11 -0.75 -10.87 15.53
CA GLU A 11 -0.30 -12.18 15.99
C GLU A 11 0.15 -13.07 14.82
N GLN A 12 -0.56 -12.98 13.68
CA GLN A 12 -0.16 -13.71 12.46
C GLN A 12 1.16 -13.17 11.90
N LEU A 13 1.37 -11.86 11.92
CA LEU A 13 2.64 -11.25 11.51
C LEU A 13 3.78 -11.69 12.43
N GLU A 14 3.57 -11.67 13.75
CA GLU A 14 4.57 -12.09 14.74
C GLU A 14 4.94 -13.56 14.57
N ALA A 15 3.94 -14.43 14.46
CA ALA A 15 4.15 -15.86 14.20
C ALA A 15 4.89 -16.12 12.88
N TYR A 16 4.59 -15.34 11.83
CA TYR A 16 5.29 -15.42 10.56
C TYR A 16 6.77 -15.02 10.71
N ASN A 17 7.06 -13.91 11.39
CA ASN A 17 8.42 -13.45 11.60
C ASN A 17 9.25 -14.42 12.45
N GLU A 18 8.64 -15.10 13.43
CA GLU A 18 9.27 -16.12 14.25
C GLU A 18 9.49 -17.45 13.52
N SER A 19 8.59 -17.80 12.59
CA SER A 19 8.59 -19.11 11.93
C SER A 19 9.49 -19.19 10.70
N TRP A 20 9.86 -18.06 10.08
CA TRP A 20 10.60 -18.04 8.83
C TRP A 20 12.04 -17.59 9.01
N THR A 21 12.98 -18.48 8.72
CA THR A 21 14.42 -18.18 8.67
C THR A 21 14.90 -18.01 7.22
N THR A 22 16.11 -17.49 7.06
CA THR A 22 16.75 -17.43 5.72
C THR A 22 16.90 -18.83 5.12
N GLN A 23 17.08 -19.87 5.93
CA GLN A 23 17.19 -21.26 5.47
C GLN A 23 15.87 -21.77 4.91
N ASP A 24 14.73 -21.39 5.51
CA ASP A 24 13.39 -21.75 5.01
C ASP A 24 13.12 -21.12 3.65
N TRP A 25 13.48 -19.87 3.45
CA TRP A 25 13.40 -19.21 2.16
C TRP A 25 14.26 -19.87 1.09
N VAL A 26 15.47 -20.29 1.43
CA VAL A 26 16.37 -21.04 0.53
C VAL A 26 15.74 -22.40 0.16
N ALA A 27 15.20 -23.12 1.15
CA ALA A 27 14.55 -24.41 0.91
C ALA A 27 13.32 -24.27 -0.01
N LEU A 28 12.47 -23.27 0.23
CA LEU A 28 11.31 -22.98 -0.60
C LEU A 28 11.71 -22.63 -2.03
N ALA A 29 12.75 -21.79 -2.22
CA ALA A 29 13.24 -21.41 -3.52
C ALA A 29 13.83 -22.63 -4.29
N LYS A 30 14.52 -23.53 -3.61
CA LYS A 30 15.04 -24.79 -4.21
C LYS A 30 13.89 -25.67 -4.68
N GLU A 31 12.85 -25.87 -3.89
CA GLU A 31 11.70 -26.68 -4.28
C GLU A 31 10.94 -26.03 -5.47
N ALA A 32 10.68 -24.72 -5.41
CA ALA A 32 9.97 -24.00 -6.48
C ALA A 32 10.71 -24.02 -7.83
N HIS A 33 12.03 -24.08 -7.80
CA HIS A 33 12.88 -24.06 -9.01
C HIS A 33 13.56 -25.40 -9.32
N LYS A 34 13.11 -26.49 -8.69
CA LYS A 34 13.65 -27.83 -8.87
C LYS A 34 13.71 -28.25 -10.35
N GLY A 35 14.86 -28.67 -10.79
CA GLY A 35 15.11 -29.07 -12.18
C GLY A 35 15.25 -27.91 -13.18
N LYS A 36 15.03 -26.64 -12.77
CA LYS A 36 15.20 -25.45 -13.62
C LYS A 36 16.49 -24.69 -13.30
N ILE A 37 16.85 -24.61 -12.03
CA ILE A 37 18.01 -23.90 -11.52
C ILE A 37 18.74 -24.81 -10.54
N SER A 38 20.08 -24.84 -10.59
CA SER A 38 20.86 -25.63 -9.61
C SER A 38 20.80 -25.03 -8.20
N ASP A 39 20.81 -25.87 -7.19
CA ASP A 39 20.76 -25.49 -5.78
C ASP A 39 21.86 -24.47 -5.41
N ALA A 40 23.08 -24.70 -5.89
CA ALA A 40 24.19 -23.77 -5.68
C ALA A 40 23.95 -22.37 -6.26
N ARG A 41 23.24 -22.29 -7.41
CA ARG A 41 22.86 -21.02 -8.01
C ARG A 41 21.76 -20.34 -7.20
N ILE A 42 20.78 -21.10 -6.70
CA ILE A 42 19.72 -20.60 -5.83
C ILE A 42 20.33 -20.04 -4.54
N GLU A 43 21.20 -20.80 -3.86
CA GLU A 43 21.86 -20.34 -2.64
C GLU A 43 22.67 -19.06 -2.86
N ARG A 44 23.35 -18.94 -3.99
CA ARG A 44 24.09 -17.72 -4.34
C ARG A 44 23.14 -16.52 -4.54
N ILE A 45 22.02 -16.72 -5.24
CA ILE A 45 21.00 -15.68 -5.46
C ILE A 45 20.44 -15.27 -4.09
N MET A 46 19.97 -16.22 -3.28
CA MET A 46 19.33 -15.96 -2.00
C MET A 46 20.28 -15.29 -0.99
N ARG A 47 21.58 -15.61 -1.04
CA ARG A 47 22.59 -14.94 -0.20
C ARG A 47 22.75 -13.46 -0.55
N ASN A 48 22.48 -13.09 -1.80
CA ASN A 48 22.61 -11.74 -2.30
C ASN A 48 21.27 -10.98 -2.33
N VAL A 49 20.16 -11.63 -1.98
CA VAL A 49 18.85 -10.96 -1.87
C VAL A 49 18.94 -9.86 -0.83
N GLY A 50 18.64 -8.64 -1.25
CA GLY A 50 18.70 -7.46 -0.41
C GLY A 50 20.07 -6.76 -0.38
N SER A 51 21.17 -7.37 -0.86
CA SER A 51 22.48 -6.73 -0.95
C SER A 51 22.55 -5.60 -1.98
N GLU A 52 21.62 -5.58 -2.93
CA GLU A 52 21.47 -4.56 -3.98
C GLU A 52 20.83 -3.27 -3.43
N SER A 53 20.14 -3.36 -2.30
CA SER A 53 19.53 -2.21 -1.66
C SER A 53 20.54 -1.51 -0.76
N LYS A 54 20.84 -0.24 -1.07
CA LYS A 54 21.69 0.59 -0.21
C LYS A 54 21.02 0.91 1.13
N GLU A 55 19.69 0.91 1.14
CA GLU A 55 18.88 1.24 2.30
C GLU A 55 17.54 0.51 2.25
N ARG A 56 17.11 -0.01 3.38
CA ARG A 56 15.82 -0.66 3.55
C ARG A 56 15.08 0.00 4.70
N ARG A 57 13.86 0.47 4.44
CA ARG A 57 12.92 1.01 5.42
C ARG A 57 11.70 0.12 5.50
N ASN A 58 11.35 -0.30 6.71
CA ASN A 58 10.14 -1.09 6.92
C ASN A 58 9.14 -0.26 7.72
N TYR A 59 7.87 -0.40 7.34
CA TYR A 59 6.73 0.17 8.02
C TYR A 59 5.73 -0.95 8.30
N HIS A 60 5.33 -1.11 9.55
CA HIS A 60 4.24 -1.98 9.92
C HIS A 60 2.96 -1.15 9.95
N LEU A 61 1.98 -1.58 9.18
CA LEU A 61 0.78 -0.81 8.90
C LEU A 61 -0.46 -1.53 9.44
N GLU A 62 -1.31 -0.77 10.11
CA GLU A 62 -2.68 -1.18 10.46
C GLU A 62 -3.67 -0.51 9.50
N THR A 63 -4.61 -1.27 8.95
CA THR A 63 -5.67 -0.69 8.12
C THR A 63 -6.65 0.09 8.99
N VAL A 64 -6.74 1.39 8.77
CA VAL A 64 -7.73 2.27 9.41
C VAL A 64 -9.08 2.08 8.73
N ASP A 65 -9.10 2.21 7.40
CA ASP A 65 -10.32 2.03 6.61
C ASP A 65 -9.99 1.63 5.17
N ARG A 66 -10.98 1.06 4.46
CA ARG A 66 -10.83 0.66 3.07
C ARG A 66 -12.18 0.53 2.39
N THR A 67 -12.16 0.58 1.07
CA THR A 67 -13.30 0.23 0.22
C THR A 67 -13.28 -1.26 -0.14
N ILE A 68 -14.32 -1.72 -0.83
CA ILE A 68 -14.26 -3.01 -1.53
C ILE A 68 -13.22 -2.94 -2.65
N TRP A 69 -12.64 -4.08 -2.98
CA TRP A 69 -11.83 -4.24 -4.17
C TRP A 69 -12.75 -4.40 -5.39
N ALA A 70 -12.63 -3.51 -6.37
CA ALA A 70 -13.41 -3.53 -7.60
C ALA A 70 -12.50 -3.60 -8.84
N GLY A 71 -13.07 -3.99 -9.98
CA GLY A 71 -12.34 -4.07 -11.24
C GLY A 71 -11.58 -5.38 -11.49
N GLY A 72 -11.93 -6.46 -10.75
CA GLY A 72 -11.33 -7.79 -10.97
C GLY A 72 -9.87 -7.88 -10.54
N ASP A 73 -9.17 -8.88 -11.04
CA ASP A 73 -7.74 -9.08 -10.80
C ASP A 73 -6.90 -7.99 -11.49
N LEU A 74 -5.69 -7.76 -10.97
CA LEU A 74 -4.74 -6.88 -11.64
C LEU A 74 -4.18 -7.57 -12.89
N GLU A 75 -4.11 -6.84 -13.99
CA GLU A 75 -3.51 -7.28 -15.24
C GLU A 75 -2.22 -6.48 -15.56
N PRO A 76 -1.30 -7.03 -16.37
CA PRO A 76 -0.12 -6.28 -16.81
C PRO A 76 -0.51 -4.93 -17.43
N GLY A 77 0.12 -3.86 -16.96
CA GLY A 77 -0.22 -2.47 -17.30
C GLY A 77 -1.09 -1.76 -16.25
N ASP A 78 -1.78 -2.50 -15.37
CA ASP A 78 -2.51 -1.89 -14.26
C ASP A 78 -1.58 -1.14 -13.31
N THR A 79 -2.03 0.00 -12.83
CA THR A 79 -1.29 0.82 -11.89
C THR A 79 -1.84 0.72 -10.47
N PHE A 80 -0.93 0.87 -9.51
CA PHE A 80 -1.22 0.97 -8.09
C PHE A 80 -0.44 2.12 -7.48
N ILE A 81 -1.11 3.01 -6.77
CA ILE A 81 -0.51 4.23 -6.25
C ILE A 81 -0.43 4.14 -4.73
N ILE A 82 0.76 4.35 -4.19
CA ILE A 82 1.00 4.48 -2.75
C ILE A 82 1.37 5.93 -2.46
N THR A 83 0.64 6.57 -1.54
CA THR A 83 0.92 7.95 -1.13
C THR A 83 1.27 7.97 0.36
N PRO A 84 2.55 8.14 0.71
CA PRO A 84 2.95 8.38 2.09
C PRO A 84 2.38 9.72 2.56
N THR A 85 1.91 9.77 3.80
CA THR A 85 1.19 10.92 4.33
C THR A 85 1.56 11.16 5.79
N GLN A 86 1.71 12.43 6.14
CA GLN A 86 1.84 12.90 7.51
C GLN A 86 0.49 13.43 7.99
N ALA A 87 -0.11 12.82 9.01
CA ALA A 87 -1.22 13.41 9.73
C ALA A 87 -0.73 14.60 10.56
N GLN A 88 -1.42 15.72 10.47
CA GLN A 88 -1.09 16.97 11.16
C GLN A 88 -1.91 17.15 12.46
N ASN A 89 -3.01 16.39 12.61
CA ASN A 89 -3.84 16.38 13.80
C ASN A 89 -4.64 15.07 13.92
N ASP A 90 -5.32 14.89 15.04
CA ASP A 90 -6.07 13.67 15.38
C ASP A 90 -7.37 13.50 14.57
N ASP A 91 -7.83 14.54 13.89
CA ASP A 91 -9.06 14.48 13.06
C ASP A 91 -8.81 13.91 11.67
N PHE A 92 -7.55 13.71 11.25
CA PHE A 92 -7.19 13.26 9.91
C PHE A 92 -7.94 11.99 9.47
N GLU A 93 -7.90 10.95 10.29
CA GLU A 93 -8.56 9.67 9.97
C GLU A 93 -10.09 9.83 9.84
N ASN A 94 -10.68 10.69 10.66
CA ASN A 94 -12.10 11.00 10.60
C ASN A 94 -12.48 11.75 9.32
N TYR A 95 -11.65 12.71 8.88
CA TYR A 95 -11.86 13.38 7.60
C TYR A 95 -11.83 12.41 6.43
N GLU A 96 -10.87 11.51 6.42
CA GLU A 96 -10.72 10.53 5.35
C GLU A 96 -11.85 9.50 5.34
N SER A 97 -12.14 8.89 6.49
CA SER A 97 -13.09 7.77 6.58
C SER A 97 -14.56 8.22 6.51
N LEU A 98 -14.91 9.30 7.20
CA LEU A 98 -16.31 9.71 7.30
C LEU A 98 -16.76 10.63 6.16
N PHE A 99 -15.83 11.39 5.58
CA PHE A 99 -16.20 12.41 4.60
C PHE A 99 -15.65 12.13 3.21
N PHE A 100 -14.39 11.72 3.07
CA PHE A 100 -13.78 11.50 1.75
C PHE A 100 -14.14 10.14 1.16
N LYS A 101 -14.03 9.08 1.94
CA LYS A 101 -14.33 7.71 1.51
C LYS A 101 -15.69 7.53 0.80
N PRO A 102 -16.82 8.15 1.24
CA PRO A 102 -18.09 8.04 0.53
C PRO A 102 -18.04 8.48 -0.94
N TYR A 103 -17.22 9.47 -1.28
CA TYR A 103 -17.01 9.88 -2.67
C TYR A 103 -16.18 8.86 -3.45
N VAL A 104 -15.18 8.27 -2.80
CA VAL A 104 -14.39 7.18 -3.39
C VAL A 104 -15.27 5.98 -3.67
N GLU A 105 -16.13 5.58 -2.72
CA GLU A 105 -17.09 4.49 -2.91
C GLU A 105 -18.04 4.75 -4.07
N LYS A 106 -18.50 6.01 -4.23
CA LYS A 106 -19.31 6.41 -5.38
C LYS A 106 -18.52 6.31 -6.68
N ALA A 107 -17.25 6.73 -6.70
CA ALA A 107 -16.38 6.58 -7.86
C ALA A 107 -16.18 5.11 -8.23
N ILE A 108 -16.05 4.24 -7.25
CA ILE A 108 -15.95 2.78 -7.45
C ILE A 108 -17.25 2.22 -8.05
N MET A 109 -18.40 2.58 -7.51
CA MET A 109 -19.70 2.15 -8.05
C MET A 109 -19.92 2.61 -9.49
N ASN A 110 -19.35 3.74 -9.87
CA ASN A 110 -19.42 4.30 -11.23
C ASN A 110 -18.30 3.78 -12.14
N GLY A 111 -17.47 2.83 -11.69
CA GLY A 111 -16.35 2.26 -12.47
C GLY A 111 -15.19 3.22 -12.72
N LYS A 112 -15.11 4.31 -11.97
CA LYS A 112 -14.05 5.34 -12.11
C LYS A 112 -12.85 5.16 -11.20
N HIS A 113 -12.94 4.24 -10.24
CA HIS A 113 -11.87 3.89 -9.31
C HIS A 113 -11.96 2.41 -8.94
N GLY A 114 -10.85 1.76 -8.61
CA GLY A 114 -10.81 0.33 -8.34
C GLY A 114 -10.67 -0.03 -6.87
N TYR A 115 -9.94 0.79 -6.10
CA TYR A 115 -9.68 0.51 -4.69
C TYR A 115 -9.08 1.71 -3.98
N TRP A 116 -9.42 1.87 -2.71
CA TRP A 116 -8.82 2.82 -1.79
C TRP A 116 -8.63 2.18 -0.41
N ARG A 117 -7.50 2.46 0.23
CA ARG A 117 -7.22 2.08 1.61
C ARG A 117 -6.40 3.16 2.30
N LEU A 118 -6.76 3.49 3.52
CA LEU A 118 -5.96 4.25 4.47
C LEU A 118 -5.36 3.29 5.50
N ALA A 119 -4.06 3.37 5.72
CA ALA A 119 -3.36 2.60 6.73
C ALA A 119 -2.48 3.50 7.59
N ARG A 120 -2.48 3.26 8.91
CA ARG A 120 -1.65 3.94 9.90
C ARG A 120 -0.38 3.16 10.18
N VAL A 121 0.73 3.86 10.33
CA VAL A 121 1.99 3.27 10.80
C VAL A 121 1.92 3.08 12.30
N TYR A 122 2.03 1.85 12.79
CA TYR A 122 2.10 1.58 14.23
C TYR A 122 3.53 1.21 14.68
N GLU A 123 4.38 0.76 13.77
CA GLU A 123 5.79 0.43 14.04
C GLU A 123 6.62 0.64 12.78
N ARG A 124 7.91 0.96 12.95
CA ARG A 124 8.85 1.20 11.84
C ARG A 124 10.29 0.91 12.25
N THR A 125 11.16 0.69 11.26
CA THR A 125 12.61 0.61 11.50
C THR A 125 13.19 1.98 11.85
N GLU A 126 14.30 2.01 12.60
CA GLU A 126 14.95 3.24 13.07
C GLU A 126 15.29 4.23 11.95
N ASN A 127 15.64 3.72 10.76
CA ASN A 127 15.96 4.55 9.59
C ASN A 127 14.75 4.94 8.74
N ALA A 128 13.53 4.56 9.13
CA ALA A 128 12.32 4.96 8.43
C ALA A 128 11.95 6.42 8.74
N TYR A 129 11.25 7.08 7.81
CA TYR A 129 10.85 8.47 7.98
C TYR A 129 9.81 8.59 9.10
N GLU A 130 10.13 9.38 10.13
CA GLU A 130 9.29 9.58 11.31
C GLU A 130 8.00 10.34 11.00
N ASP A 131 8.05 11.25 10.04
CA ASP A 131 6.94 12.08 9.58
C ASP A 131 5.92 11.30 8.74
N MET A 132 6.27 10.13 8.20
CA MET A 132 5.32 9.25 7.50
C MET A 132 4.48 8.48 8.51
N THR A 133 3.30 9.04 8.86
CA THR A 133 2.38 8.46 9.84
C THR A 133 1.32 7.55 9.23
N HIS A 134 0.99 7.78 7.96
CA HIS A 134 -0.03 7.05 7.21
C HIS A 134 0.39 6.76 5.78
N PHE A 135 -0.30 5.81 5.16
CA PHE A 135 -0.17 5.48 3.74
C PHE A 135 -1.54 5.30 3.12
N PHE A 136 -1.75 5.96 1.98
CA PHE A 136 -2.85 5.61 1.08
C PHE A 136 -2.41 4.58 0.06
N PHE A 137 -3.35 3.71 -0.29
CA PHE A 137 -3.20 2.72 -1.34
C PHE A 137 -4.38 2.86 -2.30
N ASN A 138 -4.10 3.19 -3.55
CA ASN A 138 -5.10 3.46 -4.57
C ASN A 138 -4.89 2.59 -5.80
N ARG A 139 -5.99 2.07 -6.34
CA ARG A 139 -6.04 1.48 -7.68
C ARG A 139 -6.86 2.41 -8.57
N PRO A 140 -6.22 3.24 -9.40
CA PRO A 140 -6.93 4.01 -10.43
C PRO A 140 -7.50 3.05 -11.49
N VAL A 141 -8.47 3.54 -12.26
CA VAL A 141 -8.99 2.89 -13.45
C VAL A 141 -8.64 3.77 -14.64
N GLU A 142 -8.20 3.17 -15.75
CA GLU A 142 -7.85 3.92 -16.96
C GLU A 142 -9.03 4.77 -17.43
N GLY A 143 -8.78 6.05 -17.69
CA GLY A 143 -9.81 7.04 -18.07
C GLY A 143 -10.78 7.41 -16.96
N GLY A 144 -10.66 6.79 -15.77
CA GLY A 144 -11.47 7.13 -14.61
C GLY A 144 -10.84 8.24 -13.77
N SER A 145 -11.70 9.00 -13.08
CA SER A 145 -11.26 10.00 -12.11
C SER A 145 -12.16 10.00 -10.89
N MET A 146 -11.54 9.79 -9.72
CA MET A 146 -12.24 9.91 -8.45
C MET A 146 -12.69 11.36 -8.18
N VAL A 147 -11.98 12.34 -8.73
CA VAL A 147 -12.26 13.76 -8.54
C VAL A 147 -13.60 14.16 -9.18
N ASP A 148 -14.06 13.47 -10.23
CA ASP A 148 -15.33 13.74 -10.90
C ASP A 148 -16.55 13.56 -9.98
N GLU A 149 -16.41 12.79 -8.91
CA GLU A 149 -17.48 12.54 -7.95
C GLU A 149 -17.53 13.57 -6.81
N LEU A 150 -16.51 14.44 -6.73
CA LEU A 150 -16.43 15.45 -5.67
C LEU A 150 -17.33 16.64 -5.97
N PRO A 151 -18.21 17.03 -5.04
CA PRO A 151 -19.11 18.19 -5.22
C PRO A 151 -18.37 19.51 -4.96
N THR A 152 -17.41 19.83 -5.82
CA THR A 152 -16.48 20.96 -5.67
C THR A 152 -17.15 22.32 -5.50
N ASP A 153 -18.36 22.50 -6.05
CA ASP A 153 -19.16 23.74 -5.94
C ASP A 153 -19.93 23.84 -4.62
N SER A 154 -19.97 22.76 -3.83
CA SER A 154 -20.67 22.75 -2.55
C SER A 154 -19.86 23.47 -1.47
N PHE A 155 -20.46 24.46 -0.81
CA PHE A 155 -19.88 25.15 0.36
C PHE A 155 -19.44 24.17 1.44
N LYS A 156 -20.27 23.15 1.71
CA LYS A 156 -19.98 22.09 2.67
C LYS A 156 -18.69 21.35 2.29
N PHE A 157 -18.55 20.99 1.03
CA PHE A 157 -17.37 20.28 0.55
C PHE A 157 -16.12 21.15 0.59
N GLN A 158 -16.21 22.43 0.24
CA GLN A 158 -15.09 23.37 0.33
C GLN A 158 -14.59 23.52 1.77
N LYS A 159 -15.47 23.57 2.76
CA LYS A 159 -15.10 23.60 4.19
C LYS A 159 -14.44 22.30 4.65
N LEU A 160 -14.97 21.17 4.18
CA LEU A 160 -14.38 19.87 4.43
C LEU A 160 -12.96 19.77 3.85
N GLN A 161 -12.79 20.17 2.59
CA GLN A 161 -11.49 20.17 1.92
C GLN A 161 -10.47 21.07 2.64
N GLN A 162 -10.89 22.24 3.16
CA GLN A 162 -10.02 23.08 3.98
C GLN A 162 -9.56 22.35 5.25
N GLY A 163 -10.48 21.67 5.93
CA GLY A 163 -10.16 20.87 7.13
C GLY A 163 -9.20 19.72 6.81
N LEU A 164 -9.47 18.97 5.75
CA LEU A 164 -8.62 17.88 5.29
C LEU A 164 -7.22 18.35 4.90
N SER A 165 -7.11 19.45 4.15
CA SER A 165 -5.81 20.04 3.78
C SER A 165 -5.01 20.56 4.98
N ALA A 166 -5.67 20.94 6.07
CA ALA A 166 -5.03 21.31 7.32
C ALA A 166 -4.66 20.09 8.20
N ALA A 167 -5.31 18.96 7.95
CA ALA A 167 -5.14 17.74 8.74
C ALA A 167 -4.04 16.81 8.22
N SER A 168 -3.55 17.02 6.97
CA SER A 168 -2.56 16.13 6.37
C SER A 168 -1.59 16.86 5.43
N GLN A 169 -0.41 16.28 5.30
CA GLN A 169 0.58 16.61 4.28
C GLN A 169 0.97 15.34 3.54
N HIS A 170 0.83 15.34 2.21
CA HIS A 170 1.20 14.21 1.37
C HIS A 170 2.64 14.37 0.87
N ALA A 171 3.38 13.26 0.87
CA ALA A 171 4.64 13.15 0.16
C ALA A 171 4.41 12.75 -1.31
N ASP A 172 5.50 12.65 -2.08
CA ASP A 172 5.45 12.21 -3.46
C ASP A 172 4.82 10.83 -3.60
N GLN A 173 3.97 10.68 -4.58
CA GLN A 173 3.31 9.42 -4.89
C GLN A 173 4.30 8.41 -5.45
N ILE A 174 4.15 7.16 -5.03
CA ILE A 174 4.88 6.02 -5.58
C ILE A 174 3.93 5.28 -6.50
N ILE A 175 4.21 5.33 -7.80
CA ILE A 175 3.39 4.68 -8.83
C ILE A 175 4.04 3.34 -9.16
N LEU A 176 3.28 2.27 -8.99
CA LEU A 176 3.66 0.91 -9.31
C LEU A 176 2.84 0.46 -10.53
N GLU A 177 3.50 -0.17 -11.50
CA GLU A 177 2.87 -0.80 -12.66
C GLU A 177 3.09 -2.30 -12.58
N LEU A 178 2.04 -3.09 -12.79
CA LEU A 178 2.15 -4.53 -12.87
C LEU A 178 2.78 -4.92 -14.21
N VAL A 179 4.00 -5.47 -14.18
CA VAL A 179 4.74 -5.87 -15.40
C VAL A 179 4.42 -7.30 -15.86
N SER A 180 4.09 -8.19 -14.93
CA SER A 180 3.73 -9.58 -15.26
C SER A 180 2.93 -10.22 -14.13
N ARG A 181 2.10 -11.19 -14.49
CA ARG A 181 1.36 -12.06 -13.57
C ARG A 181 1.78 -13.51 -13.84
N ASN A 182 2.18 -14.21 -12.80
CA ASN A 182 2.52 -15.65 -12.86
C ASN A 182 1.35 -16.51 -12.37
#